data_bd2fbdd0773d69b3f32e61b29d81d8a2
#
_entry.id   bd2fbdd0773d69b3f32e61b29d81d8a2
#
_cell.length_a   1.000
_cell.length_b   1.000
_cell.length_c   1.000
_cell.angle_alpha   90.00
_cell.angle_beta   90.00
_cell.angle_gamma   90.00
#
_symmetry.space_group_name_H-M   'P 1'
#
loop_
_entity.id
_entity.type
_entity.pdbx_description
1 polymer ?
#
loop_
_entity_poly.entity_id
_entity_poly.type
_entity_poly.pdbx_seq_one_letter_code
_entity_poly.pdbx_strand_id
1 'polypeptide(L)'
;MDTQLKFTDIKTEGHQKQRRRDDLETFEFTYKAEITNIHQLTEMENLYRIQIIDPEERKKFTFQPGQFLMLELPGIGEAPFSISSSPSRHGDVELCIRKAGNLTNFLSKIGRGTHVGIKGPFGTNFPMEQMHGQNIFLIAGGLGLAPLRSAIAYVQDNRSRFNNVDIIYGAKDPSQLLFTYQYDTWQADDINLNIIVEKTDPSWKGPVGLITKTLEDIFSKREADLFENTYAIVCGPPVMFKFVCNMLRQKDVPMQKMFVSLERRMHCGMGKCCRCNVGSTYTCLKGPVFDYWSVRNLKEAI
;
A
#
# COMPACT_ATOMS: atom_id res chain seq x y z
N MET A 1 5.33 -19.61 54.44
CA MET A 1 6.26 -19.88 53.32
C MET A 1 5.71 -19.16 52.08
N ASP A 2 6.11 -17.88 51.93
CA ASP A 2 5.67 -17.04 50.84
C ASP A 2 6.59 -17.25 49.63
N THR A 3 6.02 -17.74 48.55
CA THR A 3 6.76 -17.85 47.28
C THR A 3 6.35 -16.69 46.41
N GLN A 4 7.09 -15.57 46.47
CA GLN A 4 6.97 -14.45 45.54
C GLN A 4 7.56 -14.88 44.20
N LEU A 5 6.70 -14.95 43.17
CA LEU A 5 7.11 -15.05 41.76
C LEU A 5 7.64 -13.68 41.30
N LYS A 6 8.94 -13.58 41.11
CA LYS A 6 9.58 -12.43 40.46
C LYS A 6 9.29 -12.48 38.98
N PHE A 7 8.52 -11.50 38.47
CA PHE A 7 8.45 -11.20 37.06
C PHE A 7 9.80 -10.60 36.60
N THR A 8 10.57 -11.38 35.89
CA THR A 8 11.76 -10.86 35.20
C THR A 8 11.36 -10.05 33.97
N ASP A 9 11.80 -8.81 33.94
CA ASP A 9 11.63 -7.87 32.83
C ASP A 9 12.13 -8.46 31.50
N ILE A 10 11.19 -8.74 30.60
CA ILE A 10 11.52 -8.98 29.19
C ILE A 10 11.75 -7.61 28.57
N LYS A 11 13.00 -7.22 28.41
CA LYS A 11 13.38 -6.05 27.61
C LYS A 11 13.06 -6.33 26.15
N THR A 12 11.92 -5.84 25.70
CA THR A 12 11.63 -5.66 24.28
C THR A 12 12.41 -4.44 23.80
N GLU A 13 13.60 -4.64 23.29
CA GLU A 13 14.32 -3.64 22.51
C GLU A 13 13.66 -3.48 21.12
N GLY A 14 12.46 -2.93 21.09
CA GLY A 14 11.84 -2.36 19.92
C GLY A 14 12.23 -0.88 19.86
N HIS A 15 12.89 -0.45 18.80
CA HIS A 15 13.24 0.94 18.54
C HIS A 15 11.98 1.80 18.39
N GLN A 16 11.31 2.09 19.50
CA GLN A 16 10.38 3.21 19.58
C GLN A 16 11.22 4.48 19.73
N LYS A 17 11.61 5.09 18.62
CA LYS A 17 12.00 6.51 18.64
C LYS A 17 10.83 7.27 19.23
N GLN A 18 11.01 7.73 20.48
CA GLN A 18 10.08 8.61 21.15
C GLN A 18 9.99 9.87 20.30
N ARG A 19 8.86 10.03 19.59
CA ARG A 19 8.61 11.24 18.77
C ARG A 19 8.64 12.45 19.73
N ARG A 20 9.54 13.38 19.49
CA ARG A 20 9.64 14.61 20.27
C ARG A 20 8.42 15.50 20.04
N ARG A 21 8.12 16.45 20.95
CA ARG A 21 7.01 17.41 20.81
C ARG A 21 7.06 18.19 19.49
N ASP A 22 8.25 18.46 18.99
CA ASP A 22 8.51 19.16 17.73
C ASP A 22 7.98 18.38 16.51
N ASP A 23 7.88 17.03 16.60
CA ASP A 23 7.28 16.19 15.55
C ASP A 23 5.75 16.36 15.48
N LEU A 24 5.09 16.81 16.56
CA LEU A 24 3.62 16.99 16.58
C LEU A 24 3.18 18.24 15.84
N GLU A 25 3.98 19.31 15.85
CA GLU A 25 3.67 20.55 15.11
C GLU A 25 3.73 20.33 13.60
N THR A 26 4.64 19.46 13.12
CA THR A 26 4.74 19.11 11.69
C THR A 26 3.55 18.30 11.17
N PHE A 27 2.83 17.57 12.03
CA PHE A 27 1.68 16.74 11.60
C PHE A 27 0.39 17.54 11.31
N GLU A 28 0.29 18.77 11.80
CA GLU A 28 -0.87 19.64 11.52
C GLU A 28 -0.62 20.56 10.32
N PHE A 29 0.60 20.58 9.81
CA PHE A 29 0.96 21.41 8.67
C PHE A 29 0.34 20.90 7.37
N THR A 30 -0.33 21.81 6.67
CA THR A 30 -0.90 21.54 5.35
C THR A 30 -0.01 22.16 4.28
N TYR A 31 0.62 21.33 3.47
CA TYR A 31 1.35 21.78 2.29
C TYR A 31 0.37 22.26 1.24
N LYS A 32 0.59 23.46 0.72
CA LYS A 32 -0.11 23.94 -0.47
C LYS A 32 0.42 23.21 -1.69
N ALA A 33 -0.45 22.58 -2.45
CA ALA A 33 -0.08 21.79 -3.60
C ALA A 33 -1.02 22.06 -4.77
N GLU A 34 -0.60 21.64 -5.95
CA GLU A 34 -1.35 21.78 -7.21
C GLU A 34 -1.43 20.43 -7.92
N ILE A 35 -2.56 20.14 -8.55
CA ILE A 35 -2.72 18.99 -9.45
C ILE A 35 -2.07 19.34 -10.78
N THR A 36 -0.90 18.76 -11.07
CA THR A 36 -0.12 19.01 -12.28
C THR A 36 -0.50 18.10 -13.44
N ASN A 37 -0.99 16.89 -13.15
CA ASN A 37 -1.45 15.95 -14.17
C ASN A 37 -2.59 15.08 -13.67
N ILE A 38 -3.47 14.66 -14.58
CA ILE A 38 -4.55 13.70 -14.36
C ILE A 38 -4.50 12.70 -15.50
N HIS A 39 -4.35 11.42 -15.15
CA HIS A 39 -4.39 10.31 -16.09
C HIS A 39 -5.57 9.39 -15.73
N GLN A 40 -6.52 9.24 -16.63
CA GLN A 40 -7.63 8.31 -16.45
C GLN A 40 -7.12 6.88 -16.63
N LEU A 41 -7.26 6.06 -15.59
CA LEU A 41 -6.85 4.65 -15.61
C LEU A 41 -8.00 3.75 -16.06
N THR A 42 -9.19 3.99 -15.51
CA THR A 42 -10.44 3.29 -15.84
C THR A 42 -11.59 4.31 -15.86
N GLU A 43 -12.80 3.86 -16.05
CA GLU A 43 -13.99 4.73 -15.89
C GLU A 43 -14.10 5.30 -14.48
N MET A 44 -13.68 4.53 -13.46
CA MET A 44 -13.85 4.89 -12.05
C MET A 44 -12.58 5.43 -11.38
N GLU A 45 -11.40 5.17 -11.90
CA GLU A 45 -10.12 5.54 -11.30
C GLU A 45 -9.31 6.51 -12.15
N ASN A 46 -8.83 7.56 -11.48
CA ASN A 46 -7.86 8.49 -12.03
C ASN A 46 -6.56 8.46 -11.21
N LEU A 47 -5.43 8.60 -11.88
CA LEU A 47 -4.14 8.89 -11.27
C LEU A 47 -3.89 10.39 -11.29
N TYR A 48 -3.79 10.99 -10.13
CA TYR A 48 -3.50 12.41 -9.95
C TYR A 48 -2.03 12.58 -9.60
N ARG A 49 -1.33 13.43 -10.35
CA ARG A 49 0.01 13.90 -9.98
C ARG A 49 -0.14 15.25 -9.29
N ILE A 50 0.40 15.34 -8.08
CA ILE A 50 0.27 16.48 -7.19
C ILE A 50 1.67 16.96 -6.82
N GLN A 51 1.90 18.26 -6.95
CA GLN A 51 3.17 18.89 -6.65
C GLN A 51 3.00 19.93 -5.53
N ILE A 52 3.83 19.87 -4.50
CA ILE A 52 3.93 20.91 -3.48
C ILE A 52 4.44 22.19 -4.14
N ILE A 53 3.74 23.31 -3.93
CA ILE A 53 4.02 24.58 -4.62
C ILE A 53 5.35 25.16 -4.17
N ASP A 54 5.58 25.24 -2.85
CA ASP A 54 6.83 25.76 -2.31
C ASP A 54 8.00 24.79 -2.62
N PRO A 55 9.08 25.26 -3.30
CA PRO A 55 10.20 24.40 -3.68
C PRO A 55 11.00 23.86 -2.50
N GLU A 56 11.11 24.60 -1.40
CA GLU A 56 11.89 24.20 -0.23
C GLU A 56 11.11 23.16 0.61
N GLU A 57 9.80 23.32 0.72
CA GLU A 57 8.91 22.31 1.32
C GLU A 57 8.91 21.04 0.48
N ARG A 58 8.84 21.16 -0.85
CA ARG A 58 8.88 20.05 -1.80
C ARG A 58 10.14 19.22 -1.65
N LYS A 59 11.31 19.83 -1.52
CA LYS A 59 12.59 19.13 -1.29
C LYS A 59 12.63 18.37 0.02
N LYS A 60 11.96 18.87 1.05
CA LYS A 60 11.90 18.27 2.39
C LYS A 60 10.85 17.18 2.50
N PHE A 61 9.87 17.16 1.59
CA PHE A 61 8.81 16.16 1.62
C PHE A 61 9.34 14.81 1.16
N THR A 62 9.42 13.87 2.09
CA THR A 62 9.88 12.50 1.85
C THR A 62 8.86 11.52 2.41
N PHE A 63 8.74 10.36 1.78
CA PHE A 63 7.84 9.29 2.20
C PHE A 63 8.46 7.92 1.93
N GLN A 64 7.80 6.87 2.40
CA GLN A 64 8.18 5.48 2.15
C GLN A 64 7.01 4.72 1.50
N PRO A 65 7.26 3.65 0.71
CA PRO A 65 6.20 2.84 0.12
C PRO A 65 5.25 2.28 1.19
N GLY A 66 3.94 2.39 0.96
CA GLY A 66 2.91 1.95 1.89
C GLY A 66 2.33 3.06 2.76
N GLN A 67 2.98 4.22 2.84
CA GLN A 67 2.43 5.40 3.53
C GLN A 67 1.30 6.06 2.73
N PHE A 68 0.51 6.86 3.42
CA PHE A 68 -0.60 7.62 2.86
C PHE A 68 -0.48 9.11 3.23
N LEU A 69 -1.27 9.92 2.56
CA LEU A 69 -1.47 11.34 2.92
C LEU A 69 -2.97 11.65 2.99
N MET A 70 -3.31 12.73 3.69
CA MET A 70 -4.63 13.34 3.64
C MET A 70 -4.63 14.37 2.52
N LEU A 71 -5.53 14.22 1.56
CA LEU A 71 -5.78 15.20 0.49
C LEU A 71 -7.00 16.03 0.87
N GLU A 72 -6.82 17.34 0.92
CA GLU A 72 -7.83 18.32 1.24
C GLU A 72 -8.22 19.12 -0.01
N LEU A 73 -9.51 19.21 -0.25
CA LEU A 73 -10.10 20.17 -1.18
C LEU A 73 -10.82 21.23 -0.37
N PRO A 74 -10.36 22.49 -0.41
CA PRO A 74 -10.97 23.59 0.35
C PRO A 74 -12.47 23.71 0.11
N GLY A 75 -13.25 23.73 1.17
CA GLY A 75 -14.71 23.81 1.13
C GLY A 75 -15.46 22.51 0.79
N ILE A 76 -14.76 21.43 0.45
CA ILE A 76 -15.35 20.12 0.09
C ILE A 76 -15.07 19.07 1.15
N GLY A 77 -13.82 19.02 1.67
CA GLY A 77 -13.42 18.07 2.69
C GLY A 77 -12.03 17.47 2.46
N GLU A 78 -11.69 16.49 3.29
CA GLU A 78 -10.42 15.76 3.22
C GLU A 78 -10.62 14.23 3.31
N ALA A 79 -9.70 13.48 2.71
CA ALA A 79 -9.69 12.02 2.80
C ALA A 79 -8.26 11.45 2.66
N PRO A 80 -8.01 10.24 3.22
CA PRO A 80 -6.74 9.55 3.09
C PRO A 80 -6.60 8.87 1.74
N PHE A 81 -5.40 8.96 1.16
CA PHE A 81 -5.02 8.24 -0.06
C PHE A 81 -3.62 7.69 0.05
N SER A 82 -3.45 6.43 -0.29
CA SER A 82 -2.14 5.80 -0.37
C SER A 82 -1.29 6.47 -1.45
N ILE A 83 -0.02 6.72 -1.15
CA ILE A 83 0.93 7.25 -2.11
C ILE A 83 1.28 6.13 -3.09
N SER A 84 1.10 6.39 -4.38
CA SER A 84 1.33 5.43 -5.48
C SER A 84 2.61 5.70 -6.26
N SER A 85 3.33 6.81 -6.01
CA SER A 85 4.63 7.12 -6.62
C SER A 85 5.79 6.47 -5.87
N SER A 86 6.97 6.39 -6.54
CA SER A 86 8.20 5.96 -5.88
C SER A 86 8.77 7.07 -5.00
N PRO A 87 9.25 6.77 -3.78
CA PRO A 87 9.97 7.73 -2.95
C PRO A 87 11.32 8.13 -3.56
N SER A 88 11.88 7.33 -4.48
CA SER A 88 13.14 7.63 -5.16
C SER A 88 12.99 8.73 -6.22
N ARG A 89 11.76 9.05 -6.63
CA ARG A 89 11.44 10.05 -7.65
C ARG A 89 10.93 11.31 -6.97
N HIS A 90 11.84 12.17 -6.57
CA HIS A 90 11.52 13.39 -5.82
C HIS A 90 10.67 14.38 -6.62
N GLY A 91 9.83 15.13 -5.90
CA GLY A 91 9.14 16.33 -6.39
C GLY A 91 7.63 16.20 -6.53
N ASP A 92 7.13 15.07 -6.99
CA ASP A 92 5.70 14.86 -7.20
C ASP A 92 5.17 13.65 -6.42
N VAL A 93 3.95 13.76 -5.92
CA VAL A 93 3.22 12.64 -5.33
C VAL A 93 2.14 12.18 -6.30
N GLU A 94 2.02 10.89 -6.52
CA GLU A 94 0.93 10.34 -7.33
C GLU A 94 -0.06 9.57 -6.46
N LEU A 95 -1.35 9.83 -6.67
CA LEU A 95 -2.47 9.22 -5.96
C LEU A 95 -3.43 8.59 -6.96
N CYS A 96 -3.68 7.29 -6.83
CA CYS A 96 -4.73 6.61 -7.58
C CYS A 96 -6.04 6.67 -6.79
N ILE A 97 -7.02 7.38 -7.33
CA ILE A 97 -8.26 7.71 -6.63
C ILE A 97 -9.46 7.21 -7.40
N ARG A 98 -10.30 6.40 -6.70
CA ARG A 98 -11.60 5.92 -7.19
C ARG A 98 -12.70 6.94 -6.90
N LYS A 99 -13.60 7.14 -7.84
CA LYS A 99 -14.86 7.90 -7.66
C LYS A 99 -15.80 7.11 -6.75
N ALA A 100 -15.90 7.47 -5.47
CA ALA A 100 -16.66 6.69 -4.49
C ALA A 100 -17.43 7.53 -3.46
N GLY A 101 -17.22 8.85 -3.39
CA GLY A 101 -17.86 9.73 -2.41
C GLY A 101 -17.79 11.20 -2.81
N ASN A 102 -18.30 12.11 -1.98
CA ASN A 102 -18.41 13.53 -2.33
C ASN A 102 -17.07 14.13 -2.80
N LEU A 103 -16.02 13.99 -2.00
CA LEU A 103 -14.69 14.50 -2.34
C LEU A 103 -14.18 13.93 -3.67
N THR A 104 -14.22 12.61 -3.83
CA THR A 104 -13.64 11.93 -4.99
C THR A 104 -14.48 12.13 -6.26
N ASN A 105 -15.79 12.28 -6.13
CA ASN A 105 -16.66 12.66 -7.24
C ASN A 105 -16.44 14.13 -7.67
N PHE A 106 -16.11 15.02 -6.72
CA PHE A 106 -15.75 16.38 -7.05
C PHE A 106 -14.37 16.42 -7.72
N LEU A 107 -13.37 15.71 -7.17
CA LEU A 107 -12.04 15.54 -7.76
C LEU A 107 -12.10 15.09 -9.21
N SER A 108 -13.02 14.19 -9.55
CA SER A 108 -13.16 13.68 -10.92
C SER A 108 -13.64 14.71 -11.95
N LYS A 109 -14.10 15.87 -11.50
CA LYS A 109 -14.65 16.96 -12.34
C LYS A 109 -13.71 18.16 -12.44
N ILE A 110 -12.65 18.22 -11.64
CA ILE A 110 -11.66 19.31 -11.66
C ILE A 110 -10.50 18.97 -12.58
N GLY A 111 -9.76 20.01 -13.00
CA GLY A 111 -8.67 19.92 -13.95
C GLY A 111 -7.30 20.16 -13.32
N ARG A 112 -6.28 20.15 -14.18
CA ARG A 112 -4.92 20.58 -13.85
C ARG A 112 -4.95 22.05 -13.41
N GLY A 113 -3.98 22.44 -12.57
CA GLY A 113 -3.91 23.79 -12.00
C GLY A 113 -4.79 23.97 -10.76
N THR A 114 -5.57 22.95 -10.38
CA THR A 114 -6.38 23.03 -9.16
C THR A 114 -5.49 22.95 -7.93
N HIS A 115 -5.63 23.93 -7.03
CA HIS A 115 -4.94 23.94 -5.76
C HIS A 115 -5.62 23.00 -4.76
N VAL A 116 -4.81 22.27 -4.03
CA VAL A 116 -5.22 21.31 -2.99
C VAL A 116 -4.31 21.44 -1.77
N GLY A 117 -4.77 20.95 -0.63
CA GLY A 117 -3.94 20.77 0.55
C GLY A 117 -3.50 19.31 0.67
N ILE A 118 -2.26 19.08 1.09
CA ILE A 118 -1.82 17.74 1.49
C ILE A 118 -1.20 17.78 2.88
N LYS A 119 -1.50 16.76 3.68
CA LYS A 119 -0.95 16.55 5.03
C LYS A 119 -0.32 15.17 5.10
N GLY A 120 0.81 15.04 5.74
CA GLY A 120 1.52 13.77 5.86
C GLY A 120 3.01 13.88 5.50
N PRO A 121 3.67 12.76 5.17
CA PRO A 121 3.11 11.41 5.06
C PRO A 121 2.74 10.81 6.42
N PHE A 122 1.75 9.95 6.42
CA PHE A 122 1.23 9.29 7.61
C PHE A 122 1.36 7.78 7.52
N GLY A 123 1.28 7.13 8.69
CA GLY A 123 1.23 5.68 8.80
C GLY A 123 2.58 4.99 8.67
N THR A 124 2.51 3.66 8.75
CA THR A 124 3.66 2.76 8.59
C THR A 124 3.92 2.46 7.13
N ASN A 125 5.10 1.94 6.83
CA ASN A 125 5.57 1.63 5.48
C ASN A 125 5.84 0.13 5.30
N PHE A 126 5.93 -0.31 4.06
CA PHE A 126 6.50 -1.61 3.72
C PHE A 126 8.00 -1.60 4.04
N PRO A 127 8.55 -2.65 4.68
CA PRO A 127 9.95 -2.68 5.11
C PRO A 127 10.88 -3.05 3.94
N MET A 128 10.94 -2.22 2.90
CA MET A 128 11.64 -2.51 1.64
C MET A 128 13.12 -2.84 1.83
N GLU A 129 13.78 -2.21 2.81
CA GLU A 129 15.20 -2.49 3.11
C GLU A 129 15.44 -3.91 3.66
N GLN A 130 14.48 -4.42 4.45
CA GLN A 130 14.56 -5.80 4.99
C GLN A 130 14.34 -6.85 3.89
N MET A 131 13.77 -6.44 2.75
CA MET A 131 13.50 -7.31 1.61
C MET A 131 14.69 -7.40 0.63
N HIS A 132 15.78 -6.68 0.87
CA HIS A 132 16.98 -6.77 0.03
C HIS A 132 17.55 -8.18 0.07
N GLY A 133 17.91 -8.73 -1.09
CA GLY A 133 18.40 -10.10 -1.26
C GLY A 133 17.31 -11.18 -1.07
N GLN A 134 16.04 -10.80 -0.99
CA GLN A 134 14.92 -11.73 -0.80
C GLN A 134 14.05 -11.81 -2.05
N ASN A 135 13.22 -12.84 -2.12
CA ASN A 135 12.13 -12.94 -3.09
C ASN A 135 10.93 -12.14 -2.60
N ILE A 136 10.17 -11.55 -3.52
CA ILE A 136 9.01 -10.72 -3.16
C ILE A 136 7.77 -11.14 -3.96
N PHE A 137 6.66 -11.36 -3.25
CA PHE A 137 5.32 -11.42 -3.81
C PHE A 137 4.59 -10.11 -3.54
N LEU A 138 4.22 -9.39 -4.59
CA LEU A 138 3.39 -8.20 -4.57
C LEU A 138 1.98 -8.59 -5.05
N ILE A 139 1.07 -8.83 -4.09
CA ILE A 139 -0.23 -9.45 -4.36
C ILE A 139 -1.32 -8.40 -4.21
N ALA A 140 -1.99 -8.06 -5.32
CA ALA A 140 -2.99 -7.01 -5.37
C ALA A 140 -4.36 -7.52 -5.83
N GLY A 141 -5.43 -7.04 -5.18
CA GLY A 141 -6.81 -7.20 -5.64
C GLY A 141 -7.45 -5.84 -5.93
N GLY A 142 -7.88 -5.61 -7.17
CA GLY A 142 -8.55 -4.37 -7.59
C GLY A 142 -7.73 -3.12 -7.26
N LEU A 143 -8.33 -2.18 -6.51
CA LEU A 143 -7.67 -0.93 -6.11
C LEU A 143 -6.44 -1.14 -5.20
N GLY A 144 -6.27 -2.32 -4.62
CA GLY A 144 -5.07 -2.66 -3.83
C GLY A 144 -3.74 -2.56 -4.60
N LEU A 145 -3.78 -2.47 -5.93
CA LEU A 145 -2.60 -2.19 -6.73
C LEU A 145 -2.09 -0.75 -6.53
N ALA A 146 -2.94 0.19 -6.13
CA ALA A 146 -2.56 1.59 -5.91
C ALA A 146 -1.48 1.78 -4.83
N PRO A 147 -1.62 1.27 -3.59
CA PRO A 147 -0.55 1.31 -2.60
C PRO A 147 0.66 0.47 -3.00
N LEU A 148 0.47 -0.68 -3.67
CA LEU A 148 1.58 -1.52 -4.12
C LEU A 148 2.41 -0.89 -5.23
N ARG A 149 1.82 -0.01 -6.05
CA ARG A 149 2.56 0.68 -7.13
C ARG A 149 3.75 1.46 -6.60
N SER A 150 3.67 2.04 -5.40
CA SER A 150 4.81 2.69 -4.75
C SER A 150 5.96 1.71 -4.48
N ALA A 151 5.63 0.51 -3.98
CA ALA A 151 6.61 -0.55 -3.76
C ALA A 151 7.18 -1.11 -5.08
N ILE A 152 6.32 -1.31 -6.10
CA ILE A 152 6.75 -1.75 -7.45
C ILE A 152 7.75 -0.74 -8.03
N ALA A 153 7.43 0.55 -7.99
CA ALA A 153 8.30 1.59 -8.50
C ALA A 153 9.61 1.70 -7.71
N TYR A 154 9.58 1.49 -6.39
CA TYR A 154 10.81 1.40 -5.58
C TYR A 154 11.66 0.19 -5.99
N VAL A 155 11.04 -0.96 -6.24
CA VAL A 155 11.75 -2.16 -6.73
C VAL A 155 12.38 -1.89 -8.10
N GLN A 156 11.67 -1.26 -9.04
CA GLN A 156 12.22 -0.88 -10.34
C GLN A 156 13.47 0.01 -10.19
N ASP A 157 13.38 1.05 -9.36
CA ASP A 157 14.48 1.98 -9.11
C ASP A 157 15.68 1.32 -8.39
N ASN A 158 15.49 0.15 -7.77
CA ASN A 158 16.48 -0.60 -7.01
C ASN A 158 16.55 -2.09 -7.37
N ARG A 159 16.25 -2.46 -8.61
CA ARG A 159 16.01 -3.85 -9.04
C ARG A 159 17.11 -4.83 -8.63
N SER A 160 18.37 -4.43 -8.73
CA SER A 160 19.51 -5.27 -8.40
C SER A 160 19.62 -5.66 -6.92
N ARG A 161 18.85 -5.02 -6.05
CA ARG A 161 18.82 -5.33 -4.61
C ARG A 161 17.85 -6.44 -4.26
N PHE A 162 17.04 -6.90 -5.19
CA PHE A 162 16.00 -7.90 -4.97
C PHE A 162 16.26 -9.15 -5.82
N ASN A 163 15.91 -10.32 -5.28
CA ASN A 163 15.93 -11.56 -6.04
C ASN A 163 14.70 -11.65 -6.97
N ASN A 164 13.95 -12.74 -6.95
CA ASN A 164 12.75 -12.86 -7.77
C ASN A 164 11.64 -11.93 -7.25
N VAL A 165 11.04 -11.19 -8.17
CA VAL A 165 9.90 -10.31 -7.86
C VAL A 165 8.71 -10.69 -8.72
N ASP A 166 7.60 -11.01 -8.07
CA ASP A 166 6.35 -11.38 -8.72
C ASP A 166 5.24 -10.39 -8.34
N ILE A 167 4.64 -9.79 -9.33
CA ILE A 167 3.37 -9.09 -9.20
C ILE A 167 2.27 -10.08 -9.53
N ILE A 168 1.33 -10.26 -8.60
CA ILE A 168 0.16 -11.12 -8.75
C ILE A 168 -1.05 -10.22 -8.60
N TYR A 169 -1.74 -9.94 -9.71
CA TYR A 169 -2.80 -8.93 -9.75
C TYR A 169 -4.12 -9.53 -10.22
N GLY A 170 -5.15 -9.41 -9.37
CA GLY A 170 -6.52 -9.81 -9.67
C GLY A 170 -7.44 -8.60 -9.83
N ALA A 171 -8.24 -8.57 -10.88
CA ALA A 171 -9.32 -7.60 -11.08
C ALA A 171 -10.65 -8.29 -11.36
N LYS A 172 -11.77 -7.56 -11.22
CA LYS A 172 -13.09 -8.13 -11.46
C LYS A 172 -13.31 -8.46 -12.94
N ASP A 173 -12.88 -7.58 -13.82
CA ASP A 173 -12.93 -7.72 -15.27
C ASP A 173 -11.82 -6.88 -15.92
N PRO A 174 -11.55 -7.05 -17.24
CA PRO A 174 -10.47 -6.35 -17.94
C PRO A 174 -10.57 -4.83 -17.89
N SER A 175 -11.79 -4.26 -17.86
CA SER A 175 -12.00 -2.81 -17.84
C SER A 175 -11.59 -2.15 -16.53
N GLN A 176 -11.41 -2.93 -15.47
CA GLN A 176 -10.98 -2.48 -14.13
C GLN A 176 -9.49 -2.70 -13.86
N LEU A 177 -8.72 -3.12 -14.86
CA LEU A 177 -7.28 -3.28 -14.73
C LEU A 177 -6.60 -1.90 -14.66
N LEU A 178 -5.87 -1.66 -13.56
CA LEU A 178 -5.15 -0.43 -13.29
C LEU A 178 -3.74 -0.47 -13.91
N PHE A 179 -3.22 0.68 -14.29
CA PHE A 179 -1.83 0.88 -14.73
C PHE A 179 -1.40 -0.02 -15.90
N THR A 180 -2.31 -0.41 -16.79
CA THR A 180 -2.05 -1.29 -17.93
C THR A 180 -0.90 -0.80 -18.81
N TYR A 181 -0.73 0.52 -18.93
CA TYR A 181 0.36 1.17 -19.67
C TYR A 181 1.76 0.96 -19.06
N GLN A 182 1.87 0.38 -17.86
CA GLN A 182 3.15 0.12 -17.20
C GLN A 182 3.55 -1.37 -17.24
N TYR A 183 2.68 -2.27 -17.68
CA TYR A 183 2.91 -3.71 -17.61
C TYR A 183 4.15 -4.16 -18.36
N ASP A 184 4.34 -3.67 -19.59
CA ASP A 184 5.52 -3.97 -20.40
C ASP A 184 6.81 -3.46 -19.72
N THR A 185 6.75 -2.28 -19.09
CA THR A 185 7.88 -1.71 -18.37
C THR A 185 8.24 -2.56 -17.14
N TRP A 186 7.26 -3.04 -16.39
CA TRP A 186 7.52 -3.93 -15.25
C TRP A 186 8.18 -5.23 -15.68
N GLN A 187 7.71 -5.83 -16.78
CA GLN A 187 8.32 -7.05 -17.33
C GLN A 187 9.73 -6.81 -17.90
N ALA A 188 9.95 -5.66 -18.53
CA ALA A 188 11.27 -5.27 -19.03
C ALA A 188 12.31 -5.09 -17.90
N ASP A 189 11.84 -4.71 -16.69
CA ASP A 189 12.65 -4.59 -15.49
C ASP A 189 12.79 -5.94 -14.73
N ASP A 190 12.57 -7.07 -15.40
CA ASP A 190 12.71 -8.41 -14.84
C ASP A 190 11.78 -8.65 -13.61
N ILE A 191 10.56 -8.15 -13.69
CA ILE A 191 9.49 -8.39 -12.72
C ILE A 191 8.45 -9.31 -13.36
N ASN A 192 8.20 -10.45 -12.74
CA ASN A 192 7.20 -11.40 -13.24
C ASN A 192 5.78 -10.84 -13.00
N LEU A 193 5.05 -10.58 -14.07
CA LEU A 193 3.69 -10.05 -13.99
C LEU A 193 2.66 -11.14 -14.26
N ASN A 194 1.83 -11.44 -13.28
CA ASN A 194 0.78 -12.44 -13.34
C ASN A 194 -0.58 -11.74 -13.11
N ILE A 195 -1.42 -11.70 -14.15
CA ILE A 195 -2.70 -11.01 -14.12
C ILE A 195 -3.83 -12.03 -14.30
N ILE A 196 -4.89 -11.89 -13.51
CA ILE A 196 -6.11 -12.70 -13.61
C ILE A 196 -7.35 -11.81 -13.45
N VAL A 197 -8.43 -12.12 -14.17
CA VAL A 197 -9.72 -11.45 -14.00
C VAL A 197 -10.79 -12.45 -13.59
N GLU A 198 -11.75 -12.04 -12.77
CA GLU A 198 -12.84 -12.92 -12.35
C GLU A 198 -13.85 -13.17 -13.48
N LYS A 199 -14.08 -12.16 -14.32
CA LYS A 199 -14.98 -12.20 -15.47
C LYS A 199 -14.24 -11.75 -16.71
N THR A 200 -14.51 -12.42 -17.81
CA THR A 200 -13.89 -12.11 -19.10
C THR A 200 -14.83 -11.37 -20.02
N ASP A 201 -14.26 -10.70 -21.00
CA ASP A 201 -14.92 -10.20 -22.20
C ASP A 201 -14.18 -10.72 -23.46
N PRO A 202 -14.71 -10.49 -24.67
CA PRO A 202 -14.09 -11.01 -25.92
C PRO A 202 -12.67 -10.48 -26.20
N SER A 203 -12.26 -9.38 -25.60
CA SER A 203 -10.93 -8.81 -25.77
C SER A 203 -9.86 -9.47 -24.88
N TRP A 204 -10.27 -10.11 -23.80
CA TRP A 204 -9.37 -10.71 -22.83
C TRP A 204 -8.82 -12.06 -23.30
N LYS A 205 -7.50 -12.21 -23.30
CA LYS A 205 -6.79 -13.46 -23.67
C LYS A 205 -6.06 -14.11 -22.49
N GLY A 206 -6.05 -13.46 -21.33
CA GLY A 206 -5.37 -13.94 -20.13
C GLY A 206 -6.20 -14.93 -19.30
N PRO A 207 -5.65 -15.35 -18.15
CA PRO A 207 -6.33 -16.23 -17.20
C PRO A 207 -7.64 -15.65 -16.65
N VAL A 208 -8.60 -16.56 -16.36
CA VAL A 208 -9.90 -16.21 -15.74
C VAL A 208 -10.07 -17.04 -14.47
N GLY A 209 -10.46 -16.37 -13.39
CA GLY A 209 -10.68 -16.96 -12.07
C GLY A 209 -10.29 -16.03 -10.93
N LEU A 210 -10.15 -16.58 -9.74
CA LEU A 210 -9.71 -15.86 -8.56
C LEU A 210 -8.17 -15.83 -8.49
N ILE A 211 -7.64 -14.83 -7.78
CA ILE A 211 -6.19 -14.65 -7.55
C ILE A 211 -5.53 -15.88 -6.90
N THR A 212 -6.28 -16.64 -6.12
CA THR A 212 -5.84 -17.91 -5.53
C THR A 212 -5.41 -18.94 -6.56
N LYS A 213 -6.08 -18.99 -7.71
CA LYS A 213 -5.71 -19.88 -8.83
C LYS A 213 -4.33 -19.54 -9.37
N THR A 214 -4.05 -18.26 -9.56
CA THR A 214 -2.71 -17.81 -10.00
C THR A 214 -1.63 -18.17 -8.98
N LEU A 215 -1.94 -18.04 -7.67
CA LEU A 215 -1.01 -18.46 -6.61
C LEU A 215 -0.75 -19.96 -6.63
N GLU A 216 -1.78 -20.80 -6.81
CA GLU A 216 -1.63 -22.25 -6.96
C GLU A 216 -0.72 -22.59 -8.14
N ASP A 217 -0.92 -21.96 -9.29
CA ASP A 217 -0.10 -22.14 -10.49
C ASP A 217 1.37 -21.75 -10.26
N ILE A 218 1.63 -20.65 -9.54
CA ILE A 218 2.97 -20.22 -9.18
C ILE A 218 3.60 -21.21 -8.19
N PHE A 219 2.87 -21.60 -7.15
CA PHE A 219 3.35 -22.52 -6.12
C PHE A 219 3.67 -23.92 -6.63
N SER A 220 2.94 -24.39 -7.66
CA SER A 220 3.20 -25.69 -8.28
C SER A 220 4.50 -25.76 -9.08
N LYS A 221 5.02 -24.59 -9.50
CA LYS A 221 6.21 -24.47 -10.36
C LYS A 221 7.49 -24.11 -9.59
N ARG A 222 7.39 -23.87 -8.26
CA ARG A 222 8.50 -23.40 -7.45
C ARG A 222 8.90 -24.40 -6.38
N GLU A 223 10.19 -24.47 -6.10
CA GLU A 223 10.76 -25.29 -5.04
C GLU A 223 10.38 -24.75 -3.66
N ALA A 224 10.27 -25.62 -2.67
CA ALA A 224 9.75 -25.30 -1.34
C ALA A 224 10.67 -24.34 -0.55
N ASP A 225 11.99 -24.46 -0.71
CA ASP A 225 13.01 -23.65 -0.04
C ASP A 225 12.95 -22.15 -0.42
N LEU A 226 12.36 -21.86 -1.59
CA LEU A 226 12.20 -20.49 -2.05
C LEU A 226 11.26 -19.67 -1.14
N PHE A 227 10.26 -20.32 -0.53
CA PHE A 227 9.23 -19.63 0.25
C PHE A 227 9.72 -19.13 1.59
N GLU A 228 10.66 -19.78 2.24
CA GLU A 228 11.27 -19.31 3.50
C GLU A 228 11.99 -17.96 3.32
N ASN A 229 12.54 -17.72 2.11
CA ASN A 229 13.24 -16.49 1.73
C ASN A 229 12.35 -15.52 0.94
N THR A 230 11.02 -15.62 1.11
CA THR A 230 10.04 -14.78 0.41
C THR A 230 9.33 -13.84 1.39
N TYR A 231 9.31 -12.57 1.03
CA TYR A 231 8.38 -11.59 1.59
C TYR A 231 7.13 -11.50 0.73
N ALA A 232 5.98 -11.34 1.36
CA ALA A 232 4.72 -11.14 0.68
C ALA A 232 4.05 -9.84 1.14
N ILE A 233 3.67 -8.99 0.20
CA ILE A 233 2.88 -7.79 0.46
C ILE A 233 1.51 -8.00 -0.19
N VAL A 234 0.45 -7.94 0.61
CA VAL A 234 -0.92 -8.21 0.17
C VAL A 234 -1.78 -6.96 0.36
N CYS A 235 -2.39 -6.48 -0.71
CA CYS A 235 -3.28 -5.32 -0.71
C CYS A 235 -4.55 -5.64 -1.50
N GLY A 236 -5.72 -5.41 -0.90
CA GLY A 236 -6.99 -5.68 -1.57
C GLY A 236 -8.17 -5.82 -0.62
N PRO A 237 -9.27 -6.41 -1.06
CA PRO A 237 -10.46 -6.62 -0.24
C PRO A 237 -10.17 -7.50 0.99
N PRO A 238 -10.85 -7.30 2.14
CA PRO A 238 -10.62 -8.09 3.35
C PRO A 238 -10.72 -9.60 3.15
N VAL A 239 -11.67 -10.06 2.33
CA VAL A 239 -11.84 -11.49 2.02
C VAL A 239 -10.60 -12.09 1.36
N MET A 240 -9.87 -11.32 0.54
CA MET A 240 -8.66 -11.77 -0.14
C MET A 240 -7.54 -12.08 0.84
N PHE A 241 -7.36 -11.26 1.88
CA PHE A 241 -6.31 -11.46 2.89
C PHE A 241 -6.40 -12.85 3.53
N LYS A 242 -7.61 -13.26 3.92
CA LYS A 242 -7.83 -14.56 4.58
C LYS A 242 -7.36 -15.72 3.71
N PHE A 243 -7.73 -15.74 2.44
CA PHE A 243 -7.37 -16.84 1.54
C PHE A 243 -5.90 -16.78 1.14
N VAL A 244 -5.41 -15.63 0.71
CA VAL A 244 -4.03 -15.45 0.25
C VAL A 244 -3.02 -15.72 1.37
N CYS A 245 -3.22 -15.15 2.57
CA CYS A 245 -2.29 -15.36 3.68
C CYS A 245 -2.31 -16.80 4.19
N ASN A 246 -3.48 -17.49 4.14
CA ASN A 246 -3.53 -18.92 4.45
C ASN A 246 -2.75 -19.78 3.45
N MET A 247 -2.87 -19.49 2.14
CA MET A 247 -2.11 -20.19 1.12
C MET A 247 -0.60 -19.98 1.25
N LEU A 248 -0.17 -18.75 1.50
CA LEU A 248 1.23 -18.43 1.76
C LEU A 248 1.77 -19.18 2.99
N ARG A 249 0.97 -19.23 4.07
CA ARG A 249 1.32 -19.97 5.29
C ARG A 249 1.46 -21.48 5.03
N GLN A 250 0.59 -22.07 4.19
CA GLN A 250 0.66 -23.48 3.81
C GLN A 250 1.92 -23.81 2.98
N LYS A 251 2.58 -22.79 2.45
CA LYS A 251 3.86 -22.88 1.74
C LYS A 251 5.05 -22.41 2.59
N ASP A 252 4.85 -22.34 3.91
CA ASP A 252 5.88 -22.01 4.89
C ASP A 252 6.49 -20.60 4.74
N VAL A 253 5.79 -19.67 4.08
CA VAL A 253 6.14 -18.25 4.13
C VAL A 253 5.97 -17.76 5.57
N PRO A 254 7.03 -17.23 6.22
CA PRO A 254 6.93 -16.79 7.61
C PRO A 254 5.91 -15.65 7.78
N MET A 255 5.02 -15.76 8.77
CA MET A 255 3.96 -14.75 8.98
C MET A 255 4.51 -13.35 9.25
N GLN A 256 5.71 -13.25 9.81
CA GLN A 256 6.44 -11.98 10.03
C GLN A 256 6.99 -11.37 8.72
N LYS A 257 7.09 -12.18 7.66
CA LYS A 257 7.46 -11.74 6.31
C LYS A 257 6.24 -11.46 5.41
N MET A 258 5.02 -11.65 5.93
CA MET A 258 3.78 -11.29 5.25
C MET A 258 3.29 -9.94 5.74
N PHE A 259 3.08 -8.99 4.83
CA PHE A 259 2.57 -7.66 5.15
C PHE A 259 1.22 -7.44 4.49
N VAL A 260 0.29 -6.85 5.23
CA VAL A 260 -1.06 -6.52 4.76
C VAL A 260 -1.28 -5.02 4.90
N SER A 261 -1.90 -4.39 3.90
CA SER A 261 -2.31 -2.99 4.00
C SER A 261 -3.80 -2.90 4.26
N LEU A 262 -4.17 -2.47 5.47
CA LEU A 262 -5.56 -2.41 5.91
C LEU A 262 -6.17 -1.04 5.64
N GLU A 263 -7.33 -1.04 4.99
CA GLU A 263 -8.10 0.18 4.76
C GLU A 263 -9.08 0.45 5.89
N ARG A 264 -9.14 1.70 6.35
CA ARG A 264 -10.12 2.19 7.33
C ARG A 264 -10.53 3.61 6.99
N ARG A 265 -11.74 3.99 7.41
CA ARG A 265 -12.15 5.40 7.37
C ARG A 265 -11.25 6.22 8.30
N MET A 266 -10.56 7.19 7.75
CA MET A 266 -9.72 8.10 8.49
C MET A 266 -10.22 9.53 8.29
N HIS A 267 -10.16 10.35 9.35
CA HIS A 267 -10.53 11.76 9.30
C HIS A 267 -9.35 12.68 9.64
N CYS A 268 -8.46 12.28 10.55
CA CYS A 268 -7.32 13.12 10.92
C CYS A 268 -5.96 12.59 10.47
N GLY A 269 -5.83 11.30 10.17
CA GLY A 269 -4.56 10.66 9.80
C GLY A 269 -3.54 10.50 10.94
N MET A 270 -3.76 11.10 12.12
CA MET A 270 -2.77 11.27 13.20
C MET A 270 -3.22 10.76 14.58
N GLY A 271 -4.23 9.88 14.65
CA GLY A 271 -4.67 9.24 15.90
C GLY A 271 -5.55 10.09 16.83
N LYS A 272 -6.01 11.28 16.41
CA LYS A 272 -6.81 12.18 17.27
C LYS A 272 -8.31 11.87 17.25
N CYS A 273 -8.88 11.48 16.11
CA CYS A 273 -10.32 11.38 15.93
C CYS A 273 -10.93 10.01 16.27
N CYS A 274 -10.13 8.98 16.55
CA CYS A 274 -10.54 7.62 16.93
C CYS A 274 -11.45 6.91 15.90
N ARG A 275 -11.40 7.26 14.61
CA ARG A 275 -12.26 6.70 13.56
C ARG A 275 -11.67 5.50 12.83
N CYS A 276 -10.35 5.36 12.84
CA CYS A 276 -9.63 4.36 12.05
C CYS A 276 -9.21 3.13 12.86
N ASN A 277 -9.85 2.86 13.99
CA ASN A 277 -9.48 1.75 14.84
C ASN A 277 -9.84 0.39 14.24
N VAL A 278 -8.97 -0.58 14.53
CA VAL A 278 -9.19 -2.02 14.36
C VAL A 278 -8.93 -2.62 15.74
N GLY A 279 -9.98 -3.06 16.43
CA GLY A 279 -9.88 -3.35 17.85
C GLY A 279 -9.38 -2.14 18.64
N SER A 280 -8.29 -2.29 19.38
CA SER A 280 -7.63 -1.22 20.14
C SER A 280 -6.55 -0.46 19.35
N THR A 281 -6.36 -0.76 18.06
CA THR A 281 -5.26 -0.23 17.27
C THR A 281 -5.74 0.82 16.27
N TYR A 282 -5.14 2.00 16.27
CA TYR A 282 -5.41 3.02 15.26
C TYR A 282 -4.59 2.76 13.99
N THR A 283 -5.28 2.48 12.89
CA THR A 283 -4.66 2.19 11.59
C THR A 283 -3.80 3.37 11.09
N CYS A 284 -4.17 4.61 11.37
CA CYS A 284 -3.37 5.77 10.96
C CYS A 284 -2.05 5.93 11.72
N LEU A 285 -1.88 5.28 12.90
CA LEU A 285 -0.65 5.37 13.69
C LEU A 285 0.20 4.08 13.60
N LYS A 286 -0.46 2.93 13.66
CA LYS A 286 0.20 1.61 13.72
C LYS A 286 0.12 0.84 12.40
N GLY A 287 -0.64 1.36 11.44
CA GLY A 287 -0.78 0.91 10.06
C GLY A 287 -0.61 2.08 9.09
N PRO A 288 -1.10 1.99 7.85
CA PRO A 288 -1.98 0.94 7.30
C PRO A 288 -1.28 -0.40 7.07
N VAL A 289 0.06 -0.41 7.00
CA VAL A 289 0.87 -1.60 6.78
C VAL A 289 1.11 -2.30 8.11
N PHE A 290 0.70 -3.55 8.18
CA PHE A 290 0.91 -4.43 9.34
C PHE A 290 1.59 -5.72 8.88
N ASP A 291 2.43 -6.31 9.72
CA ASP A 291 2.76 -7.72 9.55
C ASP A 291 1.53 -8.59 9.88
N TYR A 292 1.37 -9.68 9.15
CA TYR A 292 0.19 -10.55 9.27
C TYR A 292 0.09 -11.19 10.67
N TRP A 293 1.24 -11.47 11.31
CA TRP A 293 1.28 -12.05 12.64
C TRP A 293 0.55 -11.17 13.66
N SER A 294 0.76 -9.85 13.62
CA SER A 294 0.19 -8.91 14.59
C SER A 294 -1.32 -8.69 14.42
N VAL A 295 -1.86 -8.89 13.21
CA VAL A 295 -3.27 -8.57 12.91
C VAL A 295 -4.18 -9.79 12.70
N ARG A 296 -3.64 -11.00 12.54
CA ARG A 296 -4.40 -12.20 12.19
C ARG A 296 -5.55 -12.56 13.15
N ASN A 297 -5.45 -12.13 14.40
CA ASN A 297 -6.44 -12.39 15.46
C ASN A 297 -7.36 -11.19 15.74
N LEU A 298 -7.17 -10.06 15.06
CA LEU A 298 -8.05 -8.90 15.22
C LEU A 298 -9.33 -9.14 14.43
N LYS A 299 -10.46 -9.25 15.12
CA LYS A 299 -11.77 -9.63 14.53
C LYS A 299 -12.20 -8.80 13.31
N GLU A 300 -11.73 -7.57 13.19
CA GLU A 300 -12.12 -6.64 12.13
C GLU A 300 -11.01 -6.38 11.11
N ALA A 301 -9.86 -7.03 11.26
CA ALA A 301 -8.72 -6.78 10.37
C ALA A 301 -8.80 -7.62 9.09
N ILE A 302 -9.15 -8.90 9.23
CA ILE A 302 -9.07 -9.92 8.17
C ILE A 302 -10.29 -10.83 8.24
#